data_48a59618d6bbb39f6981a68c0b6b6bc9
#
_entry.id   48a59618d6bbb39f6981a68c0b6b6bc9
#
_cell.length_a   1.000
_cell.length_b   1.000
_cell.length_c   1.000
_cell.angle_alpha   90.00
_cell.angle_beta   90.00
_cell.angle_gamma   90.00
#
_symmetry.space_group_name_H-M   'P 1'
#
loop_
_entity.id
_entity.type
_entity.pdbx_description
1 polymer ?
#
loop_
_entity_poly.entity_id
_entity_poly.type
_entity_poly.pdbx_seq_one_letter_code
_entity_poly.pdbx_strand_id
1 'polypeptide(L)'
;PMNVSQLELAKLSDVAATLSTSALATARMKRLAPRVTQALNTVERGYFRHVNLATRSKPENRLYRRLLTALDWFRQSFSARANEAEAIVALAVAFETLLTDQYAPAIAERLRRRIGICMKGVPGLASYQDSVEAIYYARSSIVHTGEPDHSVDIHRGQVAFTRCFCAIADRLTAWAP
;
A
#
# COMPACT_ATOMS: atom_id res chain seq x y z
N PRO A 1 -22.45 8.53 18.83
CA PRO A 1 -21.54 9.10 17.84
C PRO A 1 -20.38 8.15 17.66
N MET A 2 -20.25 7.58 16.43
CA MET A 2 -19.08 6.76 16.09
C MET A 2 -17.81 7.60 16.23
N ASN A 3 -16.83 7.06 16.92
CA ASN A 3 -15.53 7.69 17.04
C ASN A 3 -14.87 7.65 15.64
N VAL A 4 -14.16 8.72 15.25
CA VAL A 4 -13.46 8.83 13.95
C VAL A 4 -12.60 7.60 13.67
N SER A 5 -12.00 7.02 14.69
CA SER A 5 -11.21 5.78 14.62
C SER A 5 -12.00 4.54 14.22
N GLN A 6 -13.26 4.44 14.62
CA GLN A 6 -14.15 3.33 14.22
C GLN A 6 -14.56 3.45 12.76
N LEU A 7 -14.67 4.68 12.24
CA LEU A 7 -14.95 4.93 10.84
C LEU A 7 -13.76 4.56 9.94
N GLU A 8 -12.53 4.83 10.39
CA GLU A 8 -11.31 4.45 9.67
C GLU A 8 -11.11 2.93 9.65
N LEU A 9 -11.46 2.24 10.74
CA LEU A 9 -11.41 0.78 10.82
C LEU A 9 -12.50 0.10 9.99
N ALA A 10 -13.70 0.69 9.93
CA ALA A 10 -14.76 0.21 9.05
C ALA A 10 -14.34 0.30 7.57
N LYS A 11 -13.56 1.30 7.18
CA LYS A 11 -12.99 1.40 5.82
C LYS A 11 -11.98 0.28 5.52
N LEU A 12 -11.24 -0.22 6.51
CA LEU A 12 -10.33 -1.36 6.35
C LEU A 12 -11.10 -2.69 6.19
N SER A 13 -12.25 -2.83 6.83
CA SER A 13 -13.10 -4.03 6.68
C SER A 13 -13.76 -4.11 5.29
N ASP A 14 -14.04 -2.99 4.65
CA ASP A 14 -14.60 -2.94 3.29
C ASP A 14 -13.63 -3.47 2.21
N VAL A 15 -12.32 -3.42 2.45
CA VAL A 15 -11.33 -4.03 1.53
C VAL A 15 -11.50 -5.55 1.46
N ALA A 16 -11.92 -6.19 2.54
CA ALA A 16 -12.17 -7.63 2.58
C ALA A 16 -13.51 -8.02 1.88
N ALA A 17 -14.47 -7.12 1.83
CA ALA A 17 -15.81 -7.40 1.29
C ALA A 17 -15.89 -7.42 -0.25
N THR A 18 -14.90 -6.87 -0.95
CA THR A 18 -14.89 -6.79 -2.42
C THR A 18 -14.18 -7.93 -3.13
N LEU A 19 -13.54 -8.84 -2.39
CA LEU A 19 -12.89 -10.02 -2.97
C LEU A 19 -13.93 -11.12 -3.25
N SER A 20 -14.07 -11.52 -4.54
CA SER A 20 -14.94 -12.62 -4.89
C SER A 20 -14.51 -13.91 -4.17
N THR A 21 -15.46 -14.68 -3.66
CA THR A 21 -15.19 -15.96 -2.97
C THR A 21 -14.42 -16.95 -3.85
N SER A 22 -14.60 -16.90 -5.17
CA SER A 22 -13.85 -17.70 -6.14
C SER A 22 -12.37 -17.32 -6.22
N ALA A 23 -12.04 -16.03 -6.13
CA ALA A 23 -10.64 -15.54 -6.11
C ALA A 23 -9.94 -15.96 -4.82
N LEU A 24 -10.65 -15.98 -3.67
CA LEU A 24 -10.12 -16.42 -2.38
C LEU A 24 -9.87 -17.94 -2.34
N ALA A 25 -10.52 -18.72 -3.20
CA ALA A 25 -10.38 -20.18 -3.25
C ALA A 25 -9.06 -20.64 -3.90
N THR A 26 -8.31 -19.77 -4.59
CA THR A 26 -7.07 -20.17 -5.24
C THR A 26 -5.99 -20.53 -4.21
N ALA A 27 -5.16 -21.55 -4.53
CA ALA A 27 -4.06 -21.98 -3.67
C ALA A 27 -3.08 -20.83 -3.33
N ARG A 28 -2.95 -19.87 -4.26
CA ARG A 28 -2.12 -18.67 -4.08
C ARG A 28 -2.69 -17.74 -3.01
N MET A 29 -3.99 -17.49 -3.04
CA MET A 29 -4.67 -16.65 -2.06
C MET A 29 -4.70 -17.30 -0.68
N LYS A 30 -4.91 -18.63 -0.59
CA LYS A 30 -4.84 -19.36 0.68
C LYS A 30 -3.50 -19.21 1.39
N ARG A 31 -2.39 -19.01 0.65
CA ARG A 31 -1.05 -18.78 1.23
C ARG A 31 -0.82 -17.31 1.61
N LEU A 32 -1.39 -16.37 0.86
CA LEU A 32 -1.17 -14.93 1.07
C LEU A 32 -2.12 -14.34 2.12
N ALA A 33 -3.35 -14.81 2.17
CA ALA A 33 -4.37 -14.28 3.08
C ALA A 33 -3.93 -14.25 4.55
N PRO A 34 -3.36 -15.32 5.14
CA PRO A 34 -2.91 -15.28 6.53
C PRO A 34 -1.85 -14.22 6.78
N ARG A 35 -0.91 -14.04 5.83
CA ARG A 35 0.16 -13.05 5.94
C ARG A 35 -0.38 -11.62 5.85
N VAL A 36 -1.31 -11.38 4.94
CA VAL A 36 -1.99 -10.08 4.82
C VAL A 36 -2.79 -9.77 6.08
N THR A 37 -3.56 -10.73 6.58
CA THR A 37 -4.33 -10.59 7.83
C THR A 37 -3.40 -10.28 9.00
N GLN A 38 -2.28 -10.97 9.13
CA GLN A 38 -1.29 -10.70 10.18
C GLN A 38 -0.72 -9.28 10.06
N ALA A 39 -0.40 -8.83 8.85
CA ALA A 39 0.12 -7.50 8.59
C ALA A 39 -0.91 -6.41 8.97
N LEU A 40 -2.16 -6.58 8.57
CA LEU A 40 -3.25 -5.67 8.93
C LEU A 40 -3.46 -5.60 10.44
N ASN A 41 -3.52 -6.75 11.12
CA ASN A 41 -3.64 -6.81 12.58
C ASN A 41 -2.47 -6.14 13.31
N THR A 42 -1.25 -6.24 12.76
CA THR A 42 -0.07 -5.59 13.33
C THR A 42 -0.18 -4.08 13.23
N VAL A 43 -0.59 -3.58 12.05
CA VAL A 43 -0.78 -2.13 11.82
C VAL A 43 -1.93 -1.58 12.65
N GLU A 44 -3.05 -2.30 12.72
CA GLU A 44 -4.21 -1.93 13.52
C GLU A 44 -3.85 -1.79 15.01
N ARG A 45 -3.22 -2.81 15.60
CA ARG A 45 -2.79 -2.78 17.01
C ARG A 45 -1.80 -1.64 17.27
N GLY A 46 -0.85 -1.43 16.36
CA GLY A 46 0.10 -0.32 16.46
C GLY A 46 -0.58 1.04 16.35
N TYR A 47 -1.54 1.19 15.45
CA TYR A 47 -2.34 2.41 15.35
C TYR A 47 -3.10 2.70 16.64
N PHE A 48 -3.80 1.71 17.21
CA PHE A 48 -4.48 1.89 18.49
C PHE A 48 -3.51 2.31 19.59
N ARG A 49 -2.37 1.62 19.72
CA ARG A 49 -1.39 1.90 20.76
C ARG A 49 -0.73 3.27 20.62
N HIS A 50 -0.31 3.62 19.43
CA HIS A 50 0.56 4.78 19.21
C HIS A 50 -0.16 6.03 18.72
N VAL A 51 -1.35 5.91 18.14
CA VAL A 51 -2.12 7.03 17.62
C VAL A 51 -3.30 7.37 18.51
N ASN A 52 -4.14 6.39 18.85
CA ASN A 52 -5.36 6.65 19.63
C ASN A 52 -5.09 6.83 21.12
N LEU A 53 -4.13 6.09 21.69
CA LEU A 53 -3.83 6.13 23.13
C LEU A 53 -2.70 7.10 23.46
N ALA A 54 -1.95 7.56 22.47
CA ALA A 54 -0.82 8.46 22.69
C ALA A 54 -1.26 9.92 22.68
N THR A 55 -0.87 10.65 23.70
CA THR A 55 -1.17 12.10 23.86
C THR A 55 -0.23 13.00 23.02
N ARG A 56 0.85 12.47 22.47
CA ARG A 56 1.84 13.26 21.72
C ARG A 56 2.35 12.55 20.47
N SER A 57 2.68 13.36 19.44
CA SER A 57 3.27 12.90 18.18
C SER A 57 4.67 12.35 18.38
N LYS A 58 4.80 11.03 18.40
CA LYS A 58 6.05 10.29 18.33
C LYS A 58 6.29 9.84 16.87
N PRO A 59 7.53 9.43 16.51
CA PRO A 59 7.82 8.86 15.19
C PRO A 59 6.88 7.72 14.82
N GLU A 60 6.53 6.87 15.78
CA GLU A 60 5.60 5.74 15.62
C GLU A 60 4.20 6.21 15.21
N ASN A 61 3.69 7.31 15.81
CA ASN A 61 2.42 7.89 15.43
C ASN A 61 2.38 8.26 13.93
N ARG A 62 3.42 8.93 13.44
CA ARG A 62 3.54 9.27 12.00
C ARG A 62 3.59 8.03 11.13
N LEU A 63 4.33 7.01 11.55
CA LEU A 63 4.48 5.77 10.80
C LEU A 63 3.13 5.07 10.63
N TYR A 64 2.39 4.84 11.71
CA TYR A 64 1.11 4.15 11.65
C TYR A 64 0.04 4.93 10.89
N ARG A 65 0.01 6.28 11.03
CA ARG A 65 -0.86 7.12 10.19
C ARG A 65 -0.54 6.97 8.70
N ARG A 66 0.73 6.96 8.35
CA ARG A 66 1.17 6.78 6.95
C ARG A 66 0.79 5.42 6.40
N LEU A 67 0.93 4.37 7.20
CA LEU A 67 0.52 3.01 6.77
C LEU A 67 -0.97 2.95 6.46
N LEU A 68 -1.83 3.56 7.30
CA LEU A 68 -3.26 3.62 7.04
C LEU A 68 -3.59 4.49 5.83
N THR A 69 -2.97 5.66 5.70
CA THR A 69 -3.15 6.52 4.52
C THR A 69 -2.73 5.81 3.23
N ALA A 70 -1.62 5.06 3.26
CA ALA A 70 -1.17 4.27 2.11
C ALA A 70 -2.18 3.16 1.75
N LEU A 71 -2.78 2.50 2.74
CA LEU A 71 -3.83 1.51 2.52
C LEU A 71 -5.10 2.13 1.94
N ASP A 72 -5.48 3.33 2.37
CA ASP A 72 -6.66 4.02 1.84
C ASP A 72 -6.48 4.37 0.36
N TRP A 73 -5.33 4.90 -0.03
CA TRP A 73 -4.98 5.10 -1.43
C TRP A 73 -4.91 3.78 -2.21
N PHE A 74 -4.32 2.75 -1.63
CA PHE A 74 -4.27 1.43 -2.24
C PHE A 74 -5.67 0.86 -2.51
N ARG A 75 -6.60 1.01 -1.56
CA ARG A 75 -8.00 0.61 -1.74
C ARG A 75 -8.64 1.33 -2.93
N GLN A 76 -8.36 2.62 -3.10
CA GLN A 76 -8.92 3.40 -4.21
C GLN A 76 -8.49 2.87 -5.58
N SER A 77 -7.31 2.24 -5.69
CA SER A 77 -6.84 1.62 -6.94
C SER A 77 -7.67 0.41 -7.40
N PHE A 78 -8.59 -0.09 -6.56
CA PHE A 78 -9.54 -1.16 -6.88
C PHE A 78 -10.97 -0.65 -7.08
N SER A 79 -11.21 0.66 -7.00
CA SER A 79 -12.56 1.18 -7.12
C SER A 79 -13.14 0.83 -8.49
N ALA A 80 -14.28 0.16 -8.51
CA ALA A 80 -15.00 -0.19 -9.74
C ALA A 80 -15.49 1.04 -10.53
N ARG A 81 -15.46 2.22 -9.92
CA ARG A 81 -15.79 3.51 -10.52
C ARG A 81 -14.57 4.28 -11.01
N ALA A 82 -13.37 3.88 -10.58
CA ALA A 82 -12.15 4.50 -11.04
C ALA A 82 -11.86 4.05 -12.48
N ASN A 83 -11.61 5.01 -13.36
CA ASN A 83 -11.00 4.71 -14.64
C ASN A 83 -9.54 4.28 -14.43
N GLU A 84 -8.89 3.80 -15.49
CA GLU A 84 -7.50 3.34 -15.42
C GLU A 84 -6.55 4.42 -14.89
N ALA A 85 -6.74 5.66 -15.32
CA ALA A 85 -5.92 6.79 -14.88
C ALA A 85 -6.05 7.05 -13.37
N GLU A 86 -7.27 7.03 -12.84
CA GLU A 86 -7.50 7.19 -11.39
C GLU A 86 -6.87 6.05 -10.58
N ALA A 87 -6.97 4.81 -11.08
CA ALA A 87 -6.35 3.65 -10.43
C ALA A 87 -4.81 3.77 -10.40
N ILE A 88 -4.19 4.23 -11.50
CA ILE A 88 -2.75 4.48 -11.59
C ILE A 88 -2.34 5.57 -10.59
N VAL A 89 -3.05 6.70 -10.57
CA VAL A 89 -2.75 7.82 -9.64
C VAL A 89 -2.88 7.35 -8.19
N ALA A 90 -3.96 6.67 -7.85
CA ALA A 90 -4.18 6.17 -6.49
C ALA A 90 -3.06 5.20 -6.06
N LEU A 91 -2.65 4.30 -6.96
CA LEU A 91 -1.58 3.34 -6.68
C LEU A 91 -0.22 4.01 -6.54
N ALA A 92 0.10 4.99 -7.38
CA ALA A 92 1.33 5.77 -7.27
C ALA A 92 1.41 6.51 -5.93
N VAL A 93 0.32 7.19 -5.53
CA VAL A 93 0.24 7.89 -4.23
C VAL A 93 0.35 6.90 -3.06
N ALA A 94 -0.24 5.71 -3.19
CA ALA A 94 -0.10 4.66 -2.20
C ALA A 94 1.38 4.26 -1.99
N PHE A 95 2.14 4.05 -3.08
CA PHE A 95 3.57 3.77 -3.01
C PHE A 95 4.38 4.93 -2.45
N GLU A 96 4.13 6.14 -2.90
CA GLU A 96 4.81 7.32 -2.36
C GLU A 96 4.56 7.43 -0.85
N THR A 97 3.31 7.28 -0.42
CA THR A 97 2.95 7.34 1.00
C THR A 97 3.58 6.20 1.79
N LEU A 98 3.62 4.98 1.25
CA LEU A 98 4.19 3.81 1.92
C LEU A 98 5.71 3.89 2.05
N LEU A 99 6.39 4.28 0.96
CA LEU A 99 7.83 4.10 0.81
C LEU A 99 8.65 5.40 0.89
N THR A 100 8.03 6.59 0.86
CA THR A 100 8.79 7.85 0.93
C THR A 100 8.36 8.65 2.15
N ASP A 101 9.30 9.29 2.82
CA ASP A 101 9.10 10.03 4.07
C ASP A 101 9.12 11.55 3.87
N GLN A 102 9.70 12.02 2.77
CA GLN A 102 9.82 13.43 2.44
C GLN A 102 9.79 13.62 0.92
N TYR A 103 9.29 14.77 0.48
CA TYR A 103 9.50 15.20 -0.89
C TYR A 103 10.99 15.32 -1.17
N ALA A 104 11.45 14.67 -2.22
CA ALA A 104 12.83 14.74 -2.65
C ALA A 104 12.93 14.41 -4.13
N PRO A 105 13.94 14.92 -4.83
CA PRO A 105 14.17 14.60 -6.24
C PRO A 105 14.38 13.08 -6.42
N ALA A 106 14.21 12.62 -7.66
CA ALA A 106 14.39 11.21 -8.06
C ALA A 106 13.50 10.22 -7.30
N ILE A 107 12.19 10.53 -7.17
CA ILE A 107 11.23 9.67 -6.45
C ILE A 107 11.15 8.28 -7.09
N ALA A 108 11.12 8.16 -8.42
CA ALA A 108 11.08 6.88 -9.13
C ALA A 108 12.23 5.94 -8.72
N GLU A 109 13.46 6.46 -8.73
CA GLU A 109 14.64 5.70 -8.32
C GLU A 109 14.59 5.30 -6.84
N ARG A 110 14.11 6.20 -5.98
CA ARG A 110 13.92 5.91 -4.55
C ARG A 110 12.89 4.81 -4.33
N LEU A 111 11.76 4.84 -5.04
CA LEU A 111 10.76 3.80 -4.99
C LEU A 111 11.36 2.47 -5.43
N ARG A 112 12.04 2.44 -6.58
CA ARG A 112 12.73 1.27 -7.10
C ARG A 112 13.69 0.66 -6.08
N ARG A 113 14.54 1.47 -5.47
CA ARG A 113 15.51 1.02 -4.44
C ARG A 113 14.78 0.47 -3.19
N ARG A 114 13.76 1.18 -2.69
CA ARG A 114 13.05 0.78 -1.47
C ARG A 114 12.21 -0.49 -1.66
N ILE A 115 11.63 -0.68 -2.84
CA ILE A 115 11.00 -1.96 -3.24
C ILE A 115 12.03 -3.08 -3.21
N GLY A 116 13.23 -2.86 -3.73
CA GLY A 116 14.32 -3.82 -3.67
C GLY A 116 14.67 -4.26 -2.26
N ILE A 117 14.62 -3.33 -1.31
CA ILE A 117 14.86 -3.63 0.12
C ILE A 117 13.69 -4.41 0.73
N CYS A 118 12.44 -4.00 0.46
CA CYS A 118 11.25 -4.64 1.00
C CYS A 118 11.05 -6.06 0.46
N MET A 119 11.36 -6.26 -0.82
CA MET A 119 11.11 -7.50 -1.54
C MET A 119 12.40 -8.32 -1.78
N LYS A 120 13.45 -8.09 -1.00
CA LYS A 120 14.72 -8.83 -1.13
C LYS A 120 14.48 -10.35 -1.09
N GLY A 121 15.00 -11.05 -2.08
CA GLY A 121 14.83 -12.51 -2.21
C GLY A 121 13.53 -12.97 -2.86
N VAL A 122 12.65 -12.05 -3.28
CA VAL A 122 11.44 -12.39 -4.01
C VAL A 122 11.79 -12.66 -5.48
N PRO A 123 11.40 -13.81 -6.05
CA PRO A 123 11.59 -14.10 -7.46
C PRO A 123 10.89 -13.05 -8.33
N GLY A 124 11.56 -12.61 -9.40
CA GLY A 124 11.03 -11.60 -10.32
C GLY A 124 11.03 -10.18 -9.77
N LEU A 125 11.86 -9.86 -8.76
CA LEU A 125 11.97 -8.54 -8.16
C LEU A 125 12.13 -7.42 -9.20
N ALA A 126 12.97 -7.59 -10.20
CA ALA A 126 13.19 -6.58 -11.25
C ALA A 126 11.87 -6.19 -11.93
N SER A 127 11.03 -7.17 -12.29
CA SER A 127 9.74 -6.94 -12.93
C SER A 127 8.75 -6.17 -12.05
N TYR A 128 8.80 -6.35 -10.72
CA TYR A 128 8.01 -5.53 -9.80
C TYR A 128 8.54 -4.09 -9.70
N GLN A 129 9.86 -3.94 -9.70
CA GLN A 129 10.50 -2.62 -9.70
C GLN A 129 10.16 -1.85 -10.98
N ASP A 130 10.25 -2.49 -12.14
CA ASP A 130 9.91 -1.89 -13.44
C ASP A 130 8.42 -1.49 -13.50
N SER A 131 7.53 -2.34 -12.99
CA SER A 131 6.10 -2.05 -12.92
C SER A 131 5.77 -0.83 -12.07
N VAL A 132 6.41 -0.69 -10.91
CA VAL A 132 6.16 0.47 -10.03
C VAL A 132 6.78 1.74 -10.59
N GLU A 133 7.92 1.64 -11.24
CA GLU A 133 8.53 2.76 -11.95
C GLU A 133 7.65 3.24 -13.11
N ALA A 134 7.09 2.31 -13.92
CA ALA A 134 6.13 2.62 -14.96
C ALA A 134 4.86 3.30 -14.42
N ILE A 135 4.31 2.81 -13.31
CA ILE A 135 3.16 3.42 -12.62
C ILE A 135 3.48 4.87 -12.22
N TYR A 136 4.67 5.12 -11.69
CA TYR A 136 5.07 6.46 -11.28
C TYR A 136 5.19 7.42 -12.48
N TYR A 137 5.78 6.98 -13.58
CA TYR A 137 5.86 7.80 -14.81
C TYR A 137 4.50 8.03 -15.45
N ALA A 138 3.65 7.01 -15.53
CA ALA A 138 2.29 7.15 -16.03
C ALA A 138 1.47 8.14 -15.19
N ARG A 139 1.61 8.10 -13.84
CA ARG A 139 1.00 9.10 -12.96
C ARG A 139 1.49 10.52 -13.30
N SER A 140 2.77 10.68 -13.60
CA SER A 140 3.31 11.99 -14.01
C SER A 140 2.66 12.47 -15.31
N SER A 141 2.56 11.59 -16.31
CA SER A 141 1.87 11.89 -17.57
C SER A 141 0.41 12.28 -17.34
N ILE A 142 -0.35 11.47 -16.58
CA ILE A 142 -1.77 11.74 -16.28
C ILE A 142 -1.96 13.11 -15.65
N VAL A 143 -1.11 13.50 -14.70
CA VAL A 143 -1.22 14.80 -14.02
C VAL A 143 -0.95 15.98 -14.96
N HIS A 144 -0.13 15.79 -16.00
CA HIS A 144 0.23 16.86 -16.93
C HIS A 144 -0.64 16.88 -18.19
N THR A 145 -1.08 15.72 -18.67
CA THR A 145 -1.78 15.58 -19.97
C THR A 145 -3.21 15.05 -19.85
N GLY A 146 -3.60 14.52 -18.69
CA GLY A 146 -4.88 13.87 -18.44
C GLY A 146 -4.92 12.38 -18.78
N GLU A 147 -3.91 11.86 -19.49
CA GLU A 147 -3.87 10.47 -19.93
C GLU A 147 -2.50 9.82 -19.68
N PRO A 148 -2.43 8.50 -19.47
CA PRO A 148 -1.17 7.79 -19.41
C PRO A 148 -0.55 7.72 -20.82
N ASP A 149 0.76 7.90 -20.91
CA ASP A 149 1.52 7.83 -22.16
C ASP A 149 1.78 6.40 -22.65
N HIS A 150 1.52 5.40 -21.83
CA HIS A 150 1.67 3.97 -22.12
C HIS A 150 0.83 3.11 -21.18
N SER A 151 0.57 1.86 -21.59
CA SER A 151 -0.13 0.89 -20.75
C SER A 151 0.70 0.45 -19.55
N VAL A 152 0.07 0.30 -18.40
CA VAL A 152 0.71 -0.07 -17.13
C VAL A 152 0.07 -1.34 -16.56
N ASP A 153 0.88 -2.26 -16.08
CA ASP A 153 0.39 -3.44 -15.35
C ASP A 153 0.01 -3.07 -13.91
N ILE A 154 -1.19 -2.51 -13.75
CA ILE A 154 -1.76 -2.11 -12.45
C ILE A 154 -1.80 -3.30 -11.49
N HIS A 155 -2.20 -4.49 -11.98
CA HIS A 155 -2.31 -5.67 -11.12
C HIS A 155 -0.95 -6.06 -10.52
N ARG A 156 0.11 -6.02 -11.30
CA ARG A 156 1.47 -6.29 -10.80
C ARG A 156 1.90 -5.25 -9.78
N GLY A 157 1.57 -4.00 -10.00
CA GLY A 157 1.78 -2.92 -9.02
C GLY A 157 1.03 -3.18 -7.71
N GLN A 158 -0.23 -3.58 -7.78
CA GLN A 158 -1.03 -3.94 -6.60
C GLN A 158 -0.41 -5.11 -5.81
N VAL A 159 0.09 -6.12 -6.51
CA VAL A 159 0.82 -7.24 -5.88
C VAL A 159 2.11 -6.75 -5.22
N ALA A 160 2.86 -5.86 -5.88
CA ALA A 160 4.07 -5.27 -5.33
C ALA A 160 3.78 -4.47 -4.05
N PHE A 161 2.73 -3.64 -4.06
CA PHE A 161 2.31 -2.88 -2.87
C PHE A 161 2.00 -3.81 -1.70
N THR A 162 1.16 -4.82 -1.92
CA THR A 162 0.79 -5.81 -0.89
C THR A 162 2.02 -6.48 -0.27
N ARG A 163 2.99 -6.87 -1.09
CA ARG A 163 4.25 -7.48 -0.61
C ARG A 163 5.10 -6.51 0.20
N CYS A 164 5.25 -5.27 -0.26
CA CYS A 164 5.98 -4.23 0.47
C CYS A 164 5.31 -3.93 1.80
N PHE A 165 3.99 -3.78 1.82
CA PHE A 165 3.22 -3.55 3.03
C PHE A 165 3.43 -4.67 4.06
N CYS A 166 3.28 -5.94 3.64
CA CYS A 166 3.54 -7.08 4.52
C CYS A 166 4.98 -7.10 5.04
N ALA A 167 5.97 -6.82 4.19
CA ALA A 167 7.37 -6.81 4.61
C ALA A 167 7.68 -5.69 5.63
N ILE A 168 7.00 -4.56 5.54
CA ILE A 168 7.09 -3.47 6.52
C ILE A 168 6.42 -3.90 7.83
N ALA A 169 5.20 -4.46 7.76
CA ALA A 169 4.47 -4.92 8.95
C ALA A 169 5.23 -6.03 9.72
N ASP A 170 5.86 -6.96 9.00
CA ASP A 170 6.72 -8.00 9.60
C ASP A 170 7.86 -7.38 10.42
N ARG A 171 8.48 -6.30 9.91
CA ARG A 171 9.54 -5.58 10.63
C ARG A 171 9.03 -4.81 11.85
N LEU A 172 7.83 -4.28 11.78
CA LEU A 172 7.19 -3.61 12.93
C LEU A 172 6.93 -4.61 14.07
N THR A 173 6.53 -5.83 13.75
CA THR A 173 6.33 -6.89 14.75
C THR A 173 7.64 -7.23 15.46
N ALA A 174 8.76 -7.24 14.74
CA ALA A 174 10.08 -7.49 15.32
C ALA A 174 10.64 -6.29 16.11
N TRP A 175 10.11 -5.08 15.87
CA TRP A 175 10.58 -3.83 16.50
C TRP A 175 9.71 -3.39 17.68
N ALA A 176 8.56 -4.02 17.88
CA ALA A 176 7.72 -3.76 19.06
C ALA A 176 8.40 -4.33 20.32
N PRO A 177 8.83 -3.48 21.27
CA PRO A 177 9.32 -3.96 22.56
C PRO A 177 8.19 -4.59 23.37
#